data_88a210e7ea15d7303b60ca4fd95766aa
#
_entry.id   88a210e7ea15d7303b60ca4fd95766aa
#
_cell.length_a   1.000
_cell.length_b   1.000
_cell.length_c   1.000
_cell.angle_alpha   90.00
_cell.angle_beta   90.00
_cell.angle_gamma   90.00
#
_symmetry.space_group_name_H-M   'P 1'
#
loop_
_entity.id
_entity.type
_entity.pdbx_description
1 polymer ?
#
loop_
_entity_poly.entity_id
_entity_poly.type
_entity_poly.pdbx_seq_one_letter_code
_entity_poly.pdbx_strand_id
1 'polypeptide(L)'
;MNEAQWQNRMTMLVNSCDAYEDLWQPFFTLLKRYFAPLDMRILLNTESKDFRFEGLNIECVHSSAATYGERMTDALRRVKTEYTLLMLDDFFLREPVKMDRLHDLVRWMDADRDIVYFSSDITEALYDWEVDRYPGYRRLPVGNRYTLNMQTAVWRTDKFAEYWNHKVSPWDWEERCNVLTAAHPKDKFYCVLNEEARFLNYGYHKGQWMGICHGKWVEHD
;
A
#
# COMPACT_ATOMS: atom_id res chain seq x y z
N MET A 1 16.76 -7.56 15.55
CA MET A 1 16.25 -6.18 15.41
C MET A 1 15.13 -6.02 16.42
N ASN A 2 15.15 -4.97 17.24
CA ASN A 2 14.13 -4.73 18.25
C ASN A 2 12.80 -4.42 17.53
N GLU A 3 11.65 -4.88 18.05
CA GLU A 3 10.33 -4.75 17.39
C GLU A 3 9.97 -3.31 16.95
N ALA A 4 10.44 -2.31 17.67
CA ALA A 4 10.22 -0.89 17.32
C ALA A 4 11.14 -0.36 16.19
N GLN A 5 12.25 -1.01 15.88
CA GLN A 5 13.25 -0.47 14.95
C GLN A 5 12.87 -0.61 13.46
N TRP A 6 12.05 -1.60 13.10
CA TRP A 6 11.68 -1.80 11.69
C TRP A 6 10.73 -0.71 11.17
N GLN A 7 9.88 -0.13 12.04
CA GLN A 7 8.98 0.95 11.64
C GLN A 7 9.74 2.21 11.22
N ASN A 8 10.89 2.49 11.82
CA ASN A 8 11.74 3.62 11.42
C ASN A 8 12.34 3.47 10.02
N ARG A 9 12.31 2.28 9.45
CA ARG A 9 12.77 1.98 8.09
C ARG A 9 11.64 2.02 7.05
N MET A 10 10.42 2.33 7.48
CA MET A 10 9.24 2.38 6.64
C MET A 10 8.54 3.74 6.78
N THR A 11 8.06 4.26 5.68
CA THR A 11 7.15 5.41 5.64
C THR A 11 5.81 4.94 5.11
N MET A 12 4.73 5.28 5.81
CA MET A 12 3.38 5.12 5.30
C MET A 12 3.09 6.27 4.33
N LEU A 13 2.79 5.95 3.10
CA LEU A 13 2.34 6.91 2.09
C LEU A 13 0.83 6.73 1.89
N VAL A 14 0.04 7.65 2.44
CA VAL A 14 -1.39 7.71 2.24
C VAL A 14 -1.65 8.58 1.01
N ASN A 15 -2.11 7.96 -0.06
CA ASN A 15 -2.42 8.67 -1.28
C ASN A 15 -3.85 9.18 -1.24
N SER A 16 -4.02 10.48 -1.39
CA SER A 16 -5.27 11.21 -1.28
C SER A 16 -5.30 12.42 -2.22
N CYS A 17 -6.31 13.24 -2.09
CA CYS A 17 -6.42 14.57 -2.72
C CYS A 17 -7.33 15.46 -1.87
N ASP A 18 -7.27 16.76 -2.12
CA ASP A 18 -8.05 17.77 -1.35
C ASP A 18 -9.57 17.56 -1.43
N ALA A 19 -10.06 16.91 -2.50
CA ALA A 19 -11.48 16.61 -2.66
C ALA A 19 -11.99 15.53 -1.69
N TYR A 20 -11.10 14.73 -1.11
CA TYR A 20 -11.42 13.66 -0.16
C TYR A 20 -11.09 14.02 1.31
N GLU A 21 -10.97 15.29 1.63
CA GLU A 21 -10.64 15.74 3.00
C GLU A 21 -11.61 15.23 4.07
N ASP A 22 -12.87 15.01 3.70
CA ASP A 22 -13.91 14.46 4.56
C ASP A 22 -13.62 13.01 5.00
N LEU A 23 -12.83 12.26 4.24
CA LEU A 23 -12.39 10.91 4.58
C LEU A 23 -11.23 10.90 5.58
N TRP A 24 -10.46 11.97 5.70
CA TRP A 24 -9.22 11.96 6.49
C TRP A 24 -9.48 11.75 7.98
N GLN A 25 -10.45 12.46 8.54
CA GLN A 25 -10.77 12.31 9.96
C GLN A 25 -11.19 10.88 10.33
N PRO A 26 -12.16 10.24 9.66
CA PRO A 26 -12.51 8.85 9.95
C PRO A 26 -11.36 7.87 9.62
N PHE A 27 -10.64 8.06 8.53
CA PHE A 27 -9.50 7.21 8.16
C PHE A 27 -8.43 7.21 9.27
N PHE A 28 -7.95 8.36 9.72
CA PHE A 28 -6.91 8.44 10.75
C PHE A 28 -7.41 8.06 12.14
N THR A 29 -8.70 8.19 12.42
CA THR A 29 -9.33 7.66 13.65
C THR A 29 -9.21 6.13 13.69
N LEU A 30 -9.57 5.46 12.60
CA LEU A 30 -9.48 4.01 12.49
C LEU A 30 -8.03 3.54 12.40
N LEU A 31 -7.18 4.28 11.69
CA LEU A 31 -5.75 4.00 11.61
C LEU A 31 -5.13 4.02 13.02
N LYS A 32 -5.34 5.07 13.81
CA LYS A 32 -4.83 5.15 15.18
C LYS A 32 -5.37 4.04 16.08
N ARG A 33 -6.63 3.66 15.89
CA ARG A 33 -7.28 2.61 16.69
C ARG A 33 -6.73 1.22 16.38
N TYR A 34 -6.50 0.92 15.12
CA TYR A 34 -6.22 -0.45 14.67
C TYR A 34 -4.77 -0.69 14.26
N PHE A 35 -3.99 0.35 14.06
CA PHE A 35 -2.57 0.26 13.74
C PHE A 35 -1.74 0.69 14.96
N ALA A 36 -1.80 -0.06 16.04
CA ALA A 36 -1.10 0.28 17.28
C ALA A 36 -0.09 -0.83 17.65
N PRO A 37 1.16 -0.47 18.03
CA PRO A 37 1.73 0.89 18.01
C PRO A 37 2.07 1.36 16.60
N LEU A 38 1.84 2.63 16.29
CA LEU A 38 2.17 3.25 15.01
C LEU A 38 3.23 4.35 15.23
N ASP A 39 4.49 4.00 15.01
CA ASP A 39 5.64 4.89 15.22
C ASP A 39 6.28 5.37 13.90
N MET A 40 5.80 4.87 12.76
CA MET A 40 6.32 5.27 11.46
C MET A 40 5.84 6.67 11.06
N ARG A 41 6.64 7.34 10.23
CA ARG A 41 6.24 8.60 9.60
C ARG A 41 5.12 8.33 8.59
N ILE A 42 4.15 9.24 8.56
CA ILE A 42 3.03 9.21 7.61
C ILE A 42 3.17 10.41 6.67
N LEU A 43 3.20 10.16 5.38
CA LEU A 43 3.06 11.18 4.34
C LEU A 43 1.62 11.12 3.81
N LEU A 44 0.87 12.20 3.97
CA LEU A 44 -0.45 12.37 3.36
C LEU A 44 -0.28 13.17 2.07
N ASN A 45 -0.51 12.53 0.94
CA ASN A 45 -0.40 13.17 -0.38
C ASN A 45 -1.67 13.98 -0.66
N THR A 46 -1.53 15.31 -0.70
CA THR A 46 -2.63 16.28 -0.94
C THR A 46 -2.22 17.24 -2.07
N GLU A 47 -3.12 18.16 -2.45
CA GLU A 47 -2.75 19.26 -3.36
C GLU A 47 -2.30 20.51 -2.60
N SER A 48 -3.10 20.95 -1.61
CA SER A 48 -2.86 22.21 -0.91
C SER A 48 -3.28 22.19 0.56
N LYS A 49 -4.15 21.27 0.96
CA LYS A 49 -4.71 21.25 2.31
C LYS A 49 -3.77 20.60 3.30
N ASP A 50 -3.76 21.16 4.51
CA ASP A 50 -3.08 20.60 5.68
C ASP A 50 -4.05 19.77 6.52
N PHE A 51 -3.53 18.70 7.09
CA PHE A 51 -4.23 17.88 8.04
C PHE A 51 -3.31 17.46 9.19
N ARG A 52 -3.86 17.41 10.40
CA ARG A 52 -3.17 16.93 11.60
C ARG A 52 -4.08 16.03 12.39
N PHE A 53 -3.52 15.01 12.99
CA PHE A 53 -4.26 14.14 13.90
C PHE A 53 -3.43 13.88 15.14
N GLU A 54 -4.04 14.09 16.31
CA GLU A 54 -3.34 13.97 17.60
C GLU A 54 -2.75 12.56 17.79
N GLY A 55 -1.45 12.53 18.12
CA GLY A 55 -0.71 11.29 18.37
C GLY A 55 -0.29 10.51 17.13
N LEU A 56 -0.39 11.11 15.92
CA LEU A 56 0.18 10.58 14.68
C LEU A 56 1.19 11.57 14.09
N ASN A 57 2.27 11.03 13.52
CA ASN A 57 3.32 11.81 12.86
C ASN A 57 2.98 11.98 11.37
N ILE A 58 2.04 12.90 11.08
CA ILE A 58 1.57 13.18 9.72
C ILE A 58 2.27 14.40 9.16
N GLU A 59 2.82 14.27 7.95
CA GLU A 59 3.31 15.35 7.11
C GLU A 59 2.49 15.38 5.81
N CYS A 60 1.83 16.51 5.53
CA CYS A 60 1.14 16.71 4.27
C CYS A 60 2.17 17.03 3.17
N VAL A 61 2.04 16.33 2.05
CA VAL A 61 2.86 16.54 0.86
C VAL A 61 2.03 17.34 -0.13
N HIS A 62 2.28 18.64 -0.19
CA HIS A 62 1.63 19.50 -1.16
C HIS A 62 2.31 19.38 -2.52
N SER A 63 1.50 19.23 -3.56
CA SER A 63 1.95 19.23 -4.93
C SER A 63 1.00 20.03 -5.81
N SER A 64 1.53 21.03 -6.46
CA SER A 64 0.80 21.83 -7.46
C SER A 64 0.76 21.18 -8.86
N ALA A 65 1.25 19.95 -8.98
CA ALA A 65 1.25 19.23 -10.24
C ALA A 65 -0.18 18.92 -10.70
N ALA A 66 -0.41 19.06 -12.02
CA ALA A 66 -1.73 18.97 -12.60
C ALA A 66 -2.28 17.54 -12.62
N THR A 67 -1.40 16.54 -12.67
CA THR A 67 -1.79 15.15 -12.82
C THR A 67 -1.56 14.35 -11.54
N TYR A 68 -2.39 13.34 -11.33
CA TYR A 68 -2.21 12.37 -10.26
C TYR A 68 -0.80 11.76 -10.27
N GLY A 69 -0.31 11.37 -11.44
CA GLY A 69 1.00 10.73 -11.56
C GLY A 69 2.16 11.60 -11.12
N GLU A 70 2.10 12.88 -11.43
CA GLU A 70 3.12 13.85 -10.99
C GLU A 70 3.04 14.09 -9.49
N ARG A 71 1.84 14.24 -8.92
CA ARG A 71 1.65 14.39 -7.46
C ARG A 71 2.19 13.17 -6.71
N MET A 72 1.92 11.97 -7.20
CA MET A 72 2.46 10.73 -6.61
C MET A 72 3.98 10.69 -6.71
N THR A 73 4.57 11.18 -7.80
CA THR A 73 6.02 11.29 -7.95
C THR A 73 6.62 12.24 -6.92
N ASP A 74 5.97 13.38 -6.68
CA ASP A 74 6.42 14.35 -5.66
C ASP A 74 6.34 13.75 -4.26
N ALA A 75 5.29 12.99 -3.96
CA ALA A 75 5.15 12.27 -2.69
C ALA A 75 6.25 11.21 -2.51
N LEU A 76 6.51 10.39 -3.53
CA LEU A 76 7.56 9.37 -3.49
C LEU A 76 8.96 9.97 -3.27
N ARG A 77 9.25 11.15 -3.83
CA ARG A 77 10.52 11.87 -3.57
C ARG A 77 10.71 12.27 -2.12
N ARG A 78 9.62 12.40 -1.35
CA ARG A 78 9.66 12.72 0.09
C ARG A 78 9.91 11.50 0.97
N VAL A 79 9.67 10.30 0.48
CA VAL A 79 10.00 9.06 1.19
C VAL A 79 11.51 8.90 1.24
N LYS A 80 12.07 8.76 2.45
CA LYS A 80 13.52 8.62 2.68
C LYS A 80 13.89 7.29 3.34
N THR A 81 12.88 6.46 3.62
CA THR A 81 13.05 5.15 4.22
C THR A 81 13.22 4.06 3.16
N GLU A 82 13.74 2.91 3.57
CA GLU A 82 13.99 1.77 2.67
C GLU A 82 12.70 1.17 2.12
N TYR A 83 11.63 1.27 2.90
CA TYR A 83 10.32 0.69 2.56
C TYR A 83 9.24 1.76 2.57
N THR A 84 8.25 1.56 1.71
CA THR A 84 7.02 2.35 1.63
C THR A 84 5.82 1.44 1.86
N LEU A 85 4.99 1.76 2.85
CA LEU A 85 3.65 1.19 2.97
C LEU A 85 2.68 2.12 2.25
N LEU A 86 2.22 1.72 1.08
CA LEU A 86 1.20 2.45 0.33
C LEU A 86 -0.18 2.15 0.92
N MET A 87 -0.97 3.19 1.14
CA MET A 87 -2.39 3.11 1.50
C MET A 87 -3.20 4.14 0.70
N LEU A 88 -4.47 3.85 0.48
CA LEU A 88 -5.45 4.80 -0.02
C LEU A 88 -6.31 5.30 1.14
N ASP A 89 -6.76 6.53 1.07
CA ASP A 89 -7.54 7.21 2.12
C ASP A 89 -8.97 6.69 2.30
N ASP A 90 -9.46 5.89 1.34
CA ASP A 90 -10.75 5.19 1.40
C ASP A 90 -10.64 3.74 1.95
N PHE A 91 -9.44 3.29 2.33
CA PHE A 91 -9.22 1.96 2.92
C PHE A 91 -9.30 2.00 4.45
N PHE A 92 -10.51 2.16 4.96
CA PHE A 92 -10.77 2.24 6.39
C PHE A 92 -10.53 0.90 7.09
N LEU A 93 -9.59 0.88 8.02
CA LEU A 93 -9.29 -0.32 8.80
C LEU A 93 -10.50 -0.72 9.66
N ARG A 94 -10.80 -2.01 9.71
CA ARG A 94 -11.91 -2.58 10.48
C ARG A 94 -11.51 -3.45 11.66
N GLU A 95 -10.23 -3.83 11.71
CA GLU A 95 -9.68 -4.69 12.76
C GLU A 95 -8.18 -4.39 12.97
N PRO A 96 -7.57 -4.86 14.07
CA PRO A 96 -6.16 -4.62 14.33
C PRO A 96 -5.25 -5.13 13.22
N VAL A 97 -4.28 -4.30 12.84
CA VAL A 97 -3.21 -4.66 11.91
C VAL A 97 -2.34 -5.75 12.53
N LYS A 98 -2.03 -6.78 11.76
CA LYS A 98 -1.15 -7.87 12.18
C LYS A 98 0.31 -7.42 12.05
N MET A 99 0.82 -6.77 13.09
CA MET A 99 2.14 -6.14 13.11
C MET A 99 3.28 -7.14 12.90
N ASP A 100 3.13 -8.34 13.41
CA ASP A 100 4.05 -9.47 13.22
C ASP A 100 4.16 -9.83 11.73
N ARG A 101 3.05 -9.87 11.02
CA ARG A 101 3.03 -10.12 9.57
C ARG A 101 3.76 -9.01 8.81
N LEU A 102 3.46 -7.75 9.13
CA LEU A 102 4.12 -6.62 8.48
C LEU A 102 5.64 -6.62 8.75
N HIS A 103 6.05 -6.99 9.96
CA HIS A 103 7.46 -7.18 10.31
C HIS A 103 8.10 -8.33 9.51
N ASP A 104 7.39 -9.44 9.32
CA ASP A 104 7.87 -10.54 8.50
C ASP A 104 8.13 -10.13 7.05
N LEU A 105 7.27 -9.29 6.46
CA LEU A 105 7.51 -8.75 5.10
C LEU A 105 8.85 -8.00 5.03
N VAL A 106 9.12 -7.12 5.98
CA VAL A 106 10.38 -6.39 6.05
C VAL A 106 11.57 -7.37 6.17
N ARG A 107 11.47 -8.37 7.04
CA ARG A 107 12.53 -9.39 7.19
C ARG A 107 12.78 -10.18 5.90
N TRP A 108 11.72 -10.55 5.18
CA TRP A 108 11.85 -11.28 3.92
C TRP A 108 12.47 -10.41 2.83
N MET A 109 12.07 -9.15 2.76
CA MET A 109 12.67 -8.18 1.84
C MET A 109 14.13 -7.88 2.18
N ASP A 110 14.52 -7.91 3.46
CA ASP A 110 15.93 -7.80 3.88
C ASP A 110 16.77 -9.00 3.45
N ALA A 111 16.19 -10.19 3.58
CA ALA A 111 16.86 -11.45 3.25
C ALA A 111 16.99 -11.69 1.73
N ASP A 112 16.11 -11.09 0.94
CA ASP A 112 16.08 -11.23 -0.51
C ASP A 112 15.87 -9.85 -1.17
N ARG A 113 16.95 -9.30 -1.73
CA ARG A 113 16.95 -7.96 -2.34
C ARG A 113 16.16 -7.89 -3.65
N ASP A 114 15.87 -9.01 -4.27
CA ASP A 114 15.05 -9.08 -5.47
C ASP A 114 13.56 -8.90 -5.16
N ILE A 115 13.14 -9.02 -3.90
CA ILE A 115 11.75 -8.76 -3.50
C ILE A 115 11.49 -7.26 -3.49
N VAL A 116 10.55 -6.87 -4.34
CA VAL A 116 10.20 -5.47 -4.60
C VAL A 116 8.88 -5.09 -3.93
N TYR A 117 7.94 -6.03 -3.85
CA TYR A 117 6.54 -5.73 -3.58
C TYR A 117 5.82 -6.88 -2.89
N PHE A 118 5.04 -6.53 -1.86
CA PHE A 118 4.06 -7.41 -1.23
C PHE A 118 2.71 -6.69 -1.17
N SER A 119 1.74 -7.16 -1.98
CA SER A 119 0.35 -6.68 -1.90
C SER A 119 -0.38 -7.30 -0.72
N SER A 120 -1.21 -6.50 -0.04
CA SER A 120 -2.18 -7.01 0.94
C SER A 120 -3.46 -7.50 0.28
N ASP A 121 -3.58 -7.39 -1.04
CA ASP A 121 -4.78 -7.77 -1.77
C ASP A 121 -4.59 -9.04 -2.58
N ILE A 122 -5.71 -9.77 -2.75
CA ILE A 122 -5.74 -10.99 -3.57
C ILE A 122 -5.93 -10.54 -5.02
N THR A 123 -4.97 -10.85 -5.86
CA THR A 123 -5.08 -10.56 -7.29
C THR A 123 -5.63 -11.78 -8.01
N GLU A 124 -6.89 -11.72 -8.43
CA GLU A 124 -7.57 -12.86 -9.07
C GLU A 124 -7.11 -13.16 -10.52
N ALA A 125 -6.49 -12.18 -11.17
CA ALA A 125 -6.23 -12.20 -12.61
C ALA A 125 -5.03 -13.07 -13.05
N LEU A 126 -4.38 -13.81 -12.17
CA LEU A 126 -3.08 -14.40 -12.45
C LEU A 126 -3.13 -15.93 -12.30
N TYR A 127 -3.00 -16.60 -13.42
CA TYR A 127 -3.28 -18.04 -13.59
C TYR A 127 -2.10 -18.99 -13.36
N ASP A 128 -0.88 -18.58 -13.13
CA ASP A 128 0.22 -19.49 -12.84
C ASP A 128 0.93 -19.12 -11.54
N TRP A 129 0.72 -19.94 -10.53
CA TRP A 129 1.15 -19.69 -9.17
C TRP A 129 2.31 -20.59 -8.77
N GLU A 130 3.46 -20.02 -8.53
CA GLU A 130 4.44 -20.68 -7.67
C GLU A 130 4.07 -20.38 -6.21
N VAL A 131 3.70 -21.44 -5.47
CA VAL A 131 3.63 -21.36 -4.01
C VAL A 131 5.04 -21.19 -3.49
N ASP A 132 5.34 -19.98 -3.04
CA ASP A 132 6.69 -19.67 -2.57
C ASP A 132 6.86 -19.98 -1.08
N ARG A 133 8.11 -19.88 -0.65
CA ARG A 133 8.58 -20.11 0.71
C ARG A 133 8.02 -19.15 1.76
N TYR A 134 7.26 -18.13 1.37
CA TYR A 134 6.69 -17.13 2.27
C TYR A 134 5.26 -17.50 2.70
N PRO A 135 5.04 -17.90 3.97
CA PRO A 135 3.75 -18.37 4.43
C PRO A 135 2.62 -17.36 4.21
N GLY A 136 1.58 -17.76 3.49
CA GLY A 136 0.42 -16.94 3.20
C GLY A 136 0.56 -16.03 1.97
N TYR A 137 1.69 -16.11 1.27
CA TYR A 137 1.96 -15.32 0.05
C TYR A 137 2.25 -16.23 -1.14
N ARG A 138 1.99 -15.70 -2.32
CA ARG A 138 2.33 -16.33 -3.59
C ARG A 138 3.06 -15.33 -4.47
N ARG A 139 3.97 -15.85 -5.28
CA ARG A 139 4.71 -15.06 -6.24
C ARG A 139 3.83 -14.72 -7.43
N LEU A 140 3.85 -13.45 -7.83
CA LEU A 140 3.19 -12.98 -9.04
C LEU A 140 4.13 -13.12 -10.23
N PRO A 141 3.63 -13.59 -11.39
CA PRO A 141 4.46 -13.68 -12.59
C PRO A 141 4.81 -12.29 -13.10
N VAL A 142 6.03 -12.14 -13.62
CA VAL A 142 6.44 -10.93 -14.37
C VAL A 142 5.80 -10.94 -15.76
N GLY A 143 5.62 -9.75 -16.33
CA GLY A 143 5.07 -9.62 -17.67
C GLY A 143 3.54 -9.75 -17.76
N ASN A 144 2.84 -9.83 -16.65
CA ASN A 144 1.37 -9.87 -16.62
C ASN A 144 0.77 -8.51 -16.26
N ARG A 145 -0.41 -8.23 -16.79
CA ARG A 145 -1.23 -7.08 -16.38
C ARG A 145 -1.60 -7.26 -14.92
N TYR A 146 -1.74 -6.17 -14.19
CA TYR A 146 -2.11 -6.16 -12.76
C TYR A 146 -1.16 -6.92 -11.82
N THR A 147 0.07 -7.28 -12.26
CA THR A 147 1.13 -7.71 -11.34
C THR A 147 1.40 -6.66 -10.27
N LEU A 148 1.30 -5.39 -10.66
CA LEU A 148 1.33 -4.24 -9.76
C LEU A 148 -0.03 -3.55 -9.78
N ASN A 149 -0.47 -3.08 -8.63
CA ASN A 149 -1.69 -2.28 -8.49
C ASN A 149 -1.49 -1.21 -7.41
N MET A 150 -2.43 -0.27 -7.33
CA MET A 150 -2.42 0.81 -6.36
C MET A 150 -3.07 0.45 -5.03
N GLN A 151 -3.40 -0.82 -4.82
CA GLN A 151 -3.91 -1.30 -3.55
C GLN A 151 -2.83 -1.23 -2.46
N THR A 152 -3.23 -1.44 -1.21
CA THR A 152 -2.29 -1.41 -0.10
C THR A 152 -1.19 -2.45 -0.27
N ALA A 153 0.04 -1.98 -0.19
CA ALA A 153 1.22 -2.82 -0.41
C ALA A 153 2.45 -2.29 0.33
N VAL A 154 3.34 -3.19 0.68
CA VAL A 154 4.71 -2.85 1.10
C VAL A 154 5.61 -2.90 -0.12
N TRP A 155 6.30 -1.79 -0.36
CA TRP A 155 7.22 -1.62 -1.46
C TRP A 155 8.65 -1.42 -0.97
N ARG A 156 9.62 -1.88 -1.75
CA ARG A 156 10.97 -1.33 -1.68
C ARG A 156 10.93 0.06 -2.33
N THR A 157 11.29 1.10 -1.59
CA THR A 157 11.04 2.50 -1.97
C THR A 157 11.70 2.90 -3.29
N ASP A 158 12.97 2.54 -3.48
CA ASP A 158 13.71 2.84 -4.71
C ASP A 158 13.06 2.16 -5.93
N LYS A 159 12.61 0.92 -5.76
CA LYS A 159 11.91 0.18 -6.78
C LYS A 159 10.53 0.75 -7.07
N PHE A 160 9.79 1.17 -6.04
CA PHE A 160 8.51 1.83 -6.26
C PHE A 160 8.68 3.09 -7.13
N ALA A 161 9.68 3.92 -6.83
CA ALA A 161 9.98 5.11 -7.63
C ALA A 161 10.42 4.76 -9.08
N GLU A 162 11.13 3.63 -9.28
CA GLU A 162 11.53 3.14 -10.59
C GLU A 162 10.33 2.64 -11.42
N TYR A 163 9.42 1.89 -10.79
CA TYR A 163 8.23 1.33 -11.44
C TYR A 163 7.14 2.36 -11.69
N TRP A 164 7.10 3.45 -10.91
CA TRP A 164 6.07 4.47 -11.05
C TRP A 164 6.26 5.31 -12.31
N ASN A 165 5.24 5.37 -13.15
CA ASN A 165 5.23 6.21 -14.35
C ASN A 165 4.22 7.36 -14.21
N HIS A 166 4.72 8.56 -13.98
CA HIS A 166 3.92 9.76 -13.78
C HIS A 166 3.14 10.26 -15.01
N LYS A 167 3.40 9.70 -16.19
CA LYS A 167 2.78 10.13 -17.47
C LYS A 167 1.45 9.45 -17.77
N VAL A 168 1.04 8.51 -16.93
CA VAL A 168 -0.18 7.72 -17.15
C VAL A 168 -1.09 7.79 -15.92
N SER A 169 -2.38 7.49 -16.12
CA SER A 169 -3.30 7.33 -15.00
C SER A 169 -2.94 6.09 -14.17
N PRO A 170 -3.40 5.99 -12.90
CA PRO A 170 -3.19 4.78 -12.09
C PRO A 170 -3.69 3.50 -12.80
N TRP A 171 -4.86 3.57 -13.40
CA TRP A 171 -5.47 2.45 -14.14
C TRP A 171 -4.65 2.04 -15.36
N ASP A 172 -4.19 3.02 -16.17
CA ASP A 172 -3.29 2.73 -17.28
C ASP A 172 -1.96 2.15 -16.82
N TRP A 173 -1.46 2.58 -15.66
CA TRP A 173 -0.23 2.05 -15.07
C TRP A 173 -0.41 0.59 -14.65
N GLU A 174 -1.50 0.26 -13.98
CA GLU A 174 -1.85 -1.11 -13.58
C GLU A 174 -2.00 -2.04 -14.79
N GLU A 175 -2.67 -1.56 -15.84
CA GLU A 175 -2.81 -2.32 -17.09
C GLU A 175 -1.50 -2.54 -17.84
N ARG A 176 -0.58 -1.58 -17.78
CA ARG A 176 0.68 -1.59 -18.52
C ARG A 176 1.88 -2.04 -17.72
N CYS A 177 1.70 -2.41 -16.47
CA CYS A 177 2.79 -2.85 -15.61
C CYS A 177 3.47 -4.13 -16.12
N ASN A 178 2.82 -4.88 -17.02
CA ASN A 178 3.39 -6.05 -17.67
C ASN A 178 4.69 -5.73 -18.43
N VAL A 179 4.76 -4.61 -19.13
CA VAL A 179 5.97 -4.19 -19.84
C VAL A 179 7.08 -3.83 -18.86
N LEU A 180 6.70 -3.11 -17.79
CA LEU A 180 7.64 -2.69 -16.74
C LEU A 180 8.22 -3.90 -16.01
N THR A 181 7.37 -4.82 -15.56
CA THR A 181 7.82 -6.01 -14.83
C THR A 181 8.61 -6.98 -15.70
N ALA A 182 8.25 -7.13 -16.98
CA ALA A 182 9.00 -7.93 -17.93
C ALA A 182 10.42 -7.40 -18.20
N ALA A 183 10.63 -6.08 -18.10
CA ALA A 183 11.95 -5.47 -18.23
C ALA A 183 12.88 -5.78 -17.04
N HIS A 184 12.32 -6.25 -15.92
CA HIS A 184 13.05 -6.56 -14.69
C HIS A 184 12.80 -8.02 -14.22
N PRO A 185 13.24 -9.04 -14.97
CA PRO A 185 12.87 -10.44 -14.74
C PRO A 185 13.40 -11.03 -13.42
N LYS A 186 14.33 -10.35 -12.75
CA LYS A 186 14.84 -10.77 -11.44
C LYS A 186 13.99 -10.27 -10.29
N ASP A 187 13.22 -9.20 -10.50
CA ASP A 187 12.38 -8.60 -9.46
C ASP A 187 11.23 -9.54 -9.10
N LYS A 188 10.92 -9.62 -7.83
CA LYS A 188 9.93 -10.54 -7.26
C LYS A 188 8.78 -9.75 -6.65
N PHE A 189 7.58 -10.12 -7.03
CA PHE A 189 6.33 -9.52 -6.62
C PHE A 189 5.47 -10.58 -5.96
N TYR A 190 4.82 -10.23 -4.88
CA TYR A 190 4.00 -11.15 -4.10
C TYR A 190 2.63 -10.54 -3.79
N CYS A 191 1.62 -11.39 -3.69
CA CYS A 191 0.33 -11.02 -3.12
C CYS A 191 -0.11 -12.05 -2.08
N VAL A 192 -1.06 -11.67 -1.23
CA VAL A 192 -1.64 -12.60 -0.26
C VAL A 192 -2.38 -13.72 -0.96
N LEU A 193 -2.30 -14.92 -0.39
CA LEU A 193 -2.96 -16.12 -0.89
C LEU A 193 -4.44 -16.17 -0.48
N ASN A 194 -4.77 -15.62 0.68
CA ASN A 194 -6.11 -15.60 1.26
C ASN A 194 -6.25 -14.43 2.25
N GLU A 195 -7.45 -14.20 2.74
CA GLU A 195 -7.74 -13.10 3.69
C GLU A 195 -7.01 -13.27 5.02
N GLU A 196 -6.75 -14.49 5.48
CA GLU A 196 -6.05 -14.75 6.74
C GLU A 196 -4.59 -14.28 6.70
N ALA A 197 -3.99 -14.29 5.52
CA ALA A 197 -2.62 -13.84 5.30
C ALA A 197 -2.48 -12.31 5.22
N ARG A 198 -3.57 -11.58 5.02
CA ARG A 198 -3.53 -10.11 5.01
C ARG A 198 -2.97 -9.56 6.31
N PHE A 199 -2.06 -8.60 6.19
CA PHE A 199 -1.56 -7.89 7.38
C PHE A 199 -2.51 -6.79 7.86
N LEU A 200 -3.42 -6.31 7.00
CA LEU A 200 -4.52 -5.42 7.35
C LEU A 200 -5.80 -5.77 6.57
N ASN A 201 -6.94 -5.45 7.16
CA ASN A 201 -8.25 -5.57 6.55
C ASN A 201 -8.99 -4.24 6.62
N TYR A 202 -9.69 -3.89 5.54
CA TYR A 202 -10.45 -2.66 5.42
C TYR A 202 -11.92 -2.95 5.08
N GLY A 203 -12.81 -2.01 5.45
CA GLY A 203 -14.25 -2.15 5.33
C GLY A 203 -14.93 -1.16 4.38
N TYR A 204 -14.15 -0.35 3.64
CA TYR A 204 -14.68 0.61 2.68
C TYR A 204 -13.97 0.41 1.34
N HIS A 205 -14.71 0.41 0.25
CA HIS A 205 -14.15 0.20 -1.08
C HIS A 205 -15.02 0.90 -2.14
N LYS A 206 -14.39 1.62 -3.06
CA LYS A 206 -15.06 2.33 -4.17
C LYS A 206 -16.20 3.25 -3.73
N GLY A 207 -16.00 4.00 -2.64
CA GLY A 207 -16.99 4.94 -2.16
C GLY A 207 -18.15 4.31 -1.36
N GLN A 208 -18.07 3.02 -1.03
CA GLN A 208 -19.12 2.31 -0.32
C GLN A 208 -18.59 1.63 0.95
N TRP A 209 -19.37 1.70 2.05
CA TRP A 209 -19.09 0.93 3.24
C TRP A 209 -19.33 -0.55 2.98
N MET A 210 -18.29 -1.34 3.15
CA MET A 210 -18.35 -2.78 3.04
C MET A 210 -18.59 -3.38 4.43
N GLY A 211 -19.82 -3.79 4.70
CA GLY A 211 -20.17 -4.53 5.91
C GLY A 211 -20.03 -6.02 5.72
N ILE A 212 -19.46 -6.74 6.69
CA ILE A 212 -19.60 -8.20 6.74
C ILE A 212 -20.71 -8.52 7.71
N CYS A 213 -21.85 -8.94 7.17
CA CYS A 213 -22.90 -9.54 7.95
C CYS A 213 -22.89 -11.05 7.66
N HIS A 214 -22.62 -11.87 8.69
CA HIS A 214 -22.56 -13.34 8.56
C HIS A 214 -21.59 -13.85 7.47
N GLY A 215 -20.45 -13.22 7.31
CA GLY A 215 -19.43 -13.65 6.35
C GLY A 215 -19.72 -13.27 4.88
N LYS A 216 -20.74 -12.45 4.64
CA LYS A 216 -21.02 -11.89 3.32
C LYS A 216 -20.85 -10.38 3.33
N TRP A 217 -20.33 -9.85 2.24
CA TRP A 217 -20.30 -8.43 2.00
C TRP A 217 -21.72 -7.89 1.86
N VAL A 218 -22.06 -6.88 2.64
CA VAL A 218 -23.35 -6.20 2.56
C VAL A 218 -23.06 -4.77 2.15
N GLU A 219 -23.60 -4.35 1.02
CA GLU A 219 -23.65 -2.95 0.63
C GLU A 219 -24.64 -2.25 1.58
N HIS A 220 -24.20 -1.21 2.25
CA HIS A 220 -25.09 -0.32 2.98
C HIS A 220 -25.33 0.91 2.12
N ASP A 221 -26.60 1.13 1.77
CA ASP A 221 -27.09 2.35 1.12
C ASP A 221 -26.87 3.60 1.98
#